data_f302bb5a9388b42cb288662c77246c8b
#
_entry.id   f302bb5a9388b42cb288662c77246c8b
#
_cell.length_a   1.000
_cell.length_b   1.000
_cell.length_c   1.000
_cell.angle_alpha   90.00
_cell.angle_beta   90.00
_cell.angle_gamma   90.00
#
_symmetry.space_group_name_H-M   'P 1'
#
loop_
_entity.id
_entity.type
_entity.pdbx_description
1 polymer ?
#
loop_
_entity_poly.entity_id
_entity_poly.type
_entity_poly.pdbx_seq_one_letter_code
_entity_poly.pdbx_strand_id
1 'polypeptide(L)'
;MCSCKVGFEGNARIQCNDVNECETGSHICALDANCRNTDGSYECRCSDGYTGDGFTCEDFDECKDPASNTCDQNERCRNTVGSFYCDCANGYQQSPGSGRVDCIDLDECGPGGNDQCHKNARCHNTDGTYECHCNSGYIGDGFTCVDFDECKEDQTVNFCDENSYCDNTDGGWNCECMVGFRGDGQNCLDIDECHDKSDNCNIYAKCLNFEGTFDCECLPGFDGDGVICNDIDECENAMSLSGTNGCPYNNQCVNTLGTFYCECNNGFEKGGVCVDIGND
;
A
#
# COMPACT_ATOMS: atom_id res chain seq x y z
N MET A 1 6.44 19.29 -99.64
CA MET A 1 5.10 19.10 -99.07
C MET A 1 5.06 19.98 -97.78
N CYS A 2 4.02 20.78 -97.60
CA CYS A 2 3.79 21.50 -96.38
C CYS A 2 2.99 20.57 -95.45
N SER A 3 3.47 20.37 -94.22
CA SER A 3 2.79 19.64 -93.17
C SER A 3 2.60 20.56 -91.95
N CYS A 4 1.57 20.35 -91.14
CA CYS A 4 1.40 21.02 -89.90
C CYS A 4 2.57 20.67 -88.94
N LYS A 5 2.91 21.57 -88.01
CA LYS A 5 3.94 21.30 -87.00
C LYS A 5 3.43 20.18 -86.03
N VAL A 6 4.36 19.59 -85.36
CA VAL A 6 4.03 18.62 -84.26
C VAL A 6 3.08 19.28 -83.30
N GLY A 7 2.05 18.58 -82.84
CA GLY A 7 0.97 19.10 -81.94
C GLY A 7 -0.16 19.77 -82.70
N PHE A 8 -0.10 19.88 -84.06
CA PHE A 8 -1.19 20.41 -84.90
C PHE A 8 -1.61 19.47 -85.93
N GLU A 9 -2.90 19.41 -86.21
CA GLU A 9 -3.53 18.59 -87.34
C GLU A 9 -4.28 19.47 -88.32
N GLY A 10 -4.49 18.93 -89.52
CA GLY A 10 -5.25 19.60 -90.56
C GLY A 10 -4.45 19.72 -91.85
N ASN A 11 -4.91 20.63 -92.75
CA ASN A 11 -4.29 20.88 -94.01
C ASN A 11 -3.39 22.15 -93.93
N ALA A 12 -2.07 21.93 -93.96
CA ALA A 12 -1.07 22.99 -93.80
C ALA A 12 -1.14 24.12 -94.87
N ARG A 13 -1.93 23.95 -95.94
CA ARG A 13 -2.16 25.02 -96.90
C ARG A 13 -3.43 25.84 -96.63
N ILE A 14 -4.30 25.37 -95.67
CA ILE A 14 -5.52 26.02 -95.28
C ILE A 14 -5.46 26.48 -93.85
N GLN A 15 -5.40 25.50 -92.91
CA GLN A 15 -5.36 25.75 -91.47
C GLN A 15 -4.78 24.52 -90.74
N CYS A 16 -3.95 24.75 -89.75
CA CYS A 16 -3.53 23.74 -88.77
C CYS A 16 -4.21 24.08 -87.44
N ASN A 17 -4.93 23.12 -86.91
CA ASN A 17 -5.63 23.23 -85.64
C ASN A 17 -4.78 22.53 -84.58
N ASP A 18 -4.83 23.00 -83.35
CA ASP A 18 -4.24 22.35 -82.24
C ASP A 18 -4.85 20.92 -82.02
N VAL A 19 -4.01 19.96 -81.67
CA VAL A 19 -4.44 18.62 -81.30
C VAL A 19 -4.66 18.63 -79.75
N ASN A 20 -5.86 18.40 -79.31
CA ASN A 20 -6.09 18.26 -77.85
C ASN A 20 -5.69 16.84 -77.44
N GLU A 21 -4.45 16.65 -77.01
CA GLU A 21 -3.93 15.34 -76.65
C GLU A 21 -4.66 14.78 -75.39
N CYS A 22 -5.20 15.65 -74.54
CA CYS A 22 -5.96 15.20 -73.38
C CYS A 22 -7.33 14.56 -73.79
N GLU A 23 -8.00 15.06 -74.84
CA GLU A 23 -9.26 14.49 -75.35
C GLU A 23 -9.01 13.27 -76.19
N THR A 24 -7.95 13.28 -77.01
CA THR A 24 -7.62 12.16 -77.90
C THR A 24 -6.95 11.00 -77.14
N GLY A 25 -6.52 11.21 -75.91
CA GLY A 25 -5.79 10.21 -75.15
C GLY A 25 -4.37 9.92 -75.69
N SER A 26 -3.82 10.86 -76.53
CA SER A 26 -2.45 10.73 -77.05
C SER A 26 -1.35 11.27 -76.12
N HIS A 27 -1.72 11.76 -74.95
CA HIS A 27 -0.79 12.16 -73.90
C HIS A 27 -0.15 10.95 -73.18
N ILE A 28 0.95 11.20 -72.49
CA ILE A 28 1.66 10.18 -71.71
C ILE A 28 1.72 10.62 -70.21
N CYS A 29 0.73 11.41 -69.76
CA CYS A 29 0.61 11.73 -68.33
C CYS A 29 0.43 10.47 -67.51
N ALA A 30 0.94 10.49 -66.25
CA ALA A 30 0.71 9.42 -65.29
C ALA A 30 -0.80 9.22 -65.00
N LEU A 31 -1.19 8.03 -64.55
CA LEU A 31 -2.58 7.75 -64.18
C LEU A 31 -3.12 8.69 -63.12
N ASP A 32 -2.24 9.05 -62.17
CA ASP A 32 -2.54 9.94 -61.07
C ASP A 32 -2.14 11.40 -61.39
N ALA A 33 -2.21 11.78 -62.69
CA ALA A 33 -1.99 13.14 -63.14
C ALA A 33 -3.17 13.69 -63.92
N ASN A 34 -3.34 14.98 -63.86
CA ASN A 34 -4.28 15.75 -64.66
C ASN A 34 -3.57 16.26 -65.93
N CYS A 35 -4.17 15.98 -67.08
CA CYS A 35 -3.71 16.48 -68.39
C CYS A 35 -4.34 17.85 -68.66
N ARG A 36 -3.55 18.83 -69.06
CA ARG A 36 -3.99 20.14 -69.54
C ARG A 36 -3.52 20.41 -70.93
N ASN A 37 -4.43 20.59 -71.86
CA ASN A 37 -4.11 20.92 -73.23
C ASN A 37 -3.53 22.36 -73.35
N THR A 38 -2.51 22.54 -74.15
CA THR A 38 -1.88 23.81 -74.49
C THR A 38 -1.73 23.95 -76.01
N ASP A 39 -1.42 25.13 -76.52
CA ASP A 39 -1.29 25.34 -77.93
C ASP A 39 -0.03 24.62 -78.50
N GLY A 40 -0.29 23.50 -79.29
CA GLY A 40 0.75 22.65 -79.86
C GLY A 40 1.40 21.64 -78.88
N SER A 41 0.80 21.40 -77.69
CA SER A 41 1.32 20.43 -76.73
C SER A 41 0.34 20.25 -75.59
N TYR A 42 0.73 19.55 -74.51
CA TYR A 42 0.04 19.37 -73.25
C TYR A 42 0.98 19.46 -72.07
N GLU A 43 0.40 19.72 -70.91
CA GLU A 43 1.08 19.70 -69.63
C GLU A 43 0.42 18.61 -68.72
N CYS A 44 1.27 17.89 -68.00
CA CYS A 44 0.85 16.94 -66.97
C CYS A 44 1.12 17.53 -65.61
N ARG A 45 0.17 17.44 -64.67
CA ARG A 45 0.37 17.75 -63.27
C ARG A 45 -0.18 16.63 -62.43
N CYS A 46 0.59 16.19 -61.43
CA CYS A 46 0.09 15.22 -60.48
C CYS A 46 -1.18 15.74 -59.81
N SER A 47 -2.13 14.84 -59.56
CA SER A 47 -3.37 15.12 -58.82
C SER A 47 -3.06 15.45 -57.37
N ASP A 48 -4.02 16.05 -56.68
CA ASP A 48 -3.90 16.32 -55.26
C ASP A 48 -3.62 15.01 -54.51
N GLY A 49 -2.71 15.06 -53.50
CA GLY A 49 -2.24 13.89 -52.79
C GLY A 49 -1.07 13.16 -53.49
N TYR A 50 -0.60 13.61 -54.64
CA TYR A 50 0.56 13.05 -55.33
C TYR A 50 1.60 14.13 -55.66
N THR A 51 2.84 13.70 -55.77
CA THR A 51 4.01 14.53 -56.08
C THR A 51 4.79 13.97 -57.24
N GLY A 52 5.38 14.84 -58.09
CA GLY A 52 6.18 14.43 -59.24
C GLY A 52 6.13 15.45 -60.37
N ASP A 53 6.59 15.02 -61.57
CA ASP A 53 6.63 15.86 -62.77
C ASP A 53 5.38 15.77 -63.65
N GLY A 54 4.38 15.00 -63.22
CA GLY A 54 3.15 14.74 -63.94
C GLY A 54 3.24 13.57 -64.96
N PHE A 55 4.43 13.19 -65.35
CA PHE A 55 4.67 11.96 -66.12
C PHE A 55 4.95 10.76 -65.22
N THR A 56 5.47 11.03 -64.02
CA THR A 56 5.62 10.12 -62.91
C THR A 56 5.04 10.81 -61.69
N CYS A 57 4.00 10.23 -61.07
CA CYS A 57 3.35 10.73 -59.87
C CYS A 57 3.45 9.65 -58.79
N GLU A 58 4.00 10.03 -57.67
CA GLU A 58 4.13 9.18 -56.49
C GLU A 58 3.23 9.73 -55.38
N ASP A 59 2.75 8.86 -54.50
CA ASP A 59 1.99 9.25 -53.32
C ASP A 59 2.75 10.26 -52.48
N PHE A 60 2.10 11.33 -52.08
CA PHE A 60 2.63 12.31 -51.17
C PHE A 60 2.26 11.93 -49.74
N ASP A 61 3.24 11.61 -48.93
CA ASP A 61 3.04 11.24 -47.53
C ASP A 61 2.86 12.51 -46.67
N GLU A 62 1.61 12.89 -46.44
CA GLU A 62 1.26 14.08 -45.68
C GLU A 62 1.66 13.96 -44.20
N CYS A 63 1.86 12.74 -43.72
CA CYS A 63 2.23 12.49 -42.33
C CYS A 63 3.72 12.78 -42.05
N LYS A 64 4.56 12.92 -43.08
CA LYS A 64 5.96 13.34 -42.91
C LYS A 64 6.14 14.83 -42.69
N ASP A 65 5.17 15.63 -43.10
CA ASP A 65 5.19 17.08 -42.91
C ASP A 65 3.96 17.53 -42.12
N PRO A 66 4.16 17.99 -40.86
CA PRO A 66 3.06 18.46 -40.02
C PRO A 66 2.26 19.63 -40.61
N ALA A 67 2.82 20.38 -41.58
CA ALA A 67 2.11 21.46 -42.28
C ALA A 67 1.16 20.94 -43.35
N SER A 68 1.33 19.72 -43.79
CA SER A 68 0.58 19.10 -44.91
C SER A 68 -0.60 18.26 -44.46
N ASN A 69 -0.73 17.98 -43.15
CA ASN A 69 -1.88 17.28 -42.58
C ASN A 69 -2.65 18.17 -41.61
N THR A 70 -3.89 17.82 -41.33
CA THR A 70 -4.80 18.57 -40.46
C THR A 70 -5.16 17.79 -39.19
N CYS A 71 -4.35 16.81 -38.78
CA CYS A 71 -4.55 16.05 -37.56
C CYS A 71 -4.29 16.92 -36.32
N ASP A 72 -5.18 16.81 -35.36
CA ASP A 72 -5.07 17.53 -34.11
C ASP A 72 -4.08 16.84 -33.14
N GLN A 73 -3.82 17.50 -31.99
CA GLN A 73 -2.78 17.10 -31.02
C GLN A 73 -2.98 15.66 -30.50
N ASN A 74 -4.24 15.21 -30.34
CA ASN A 74 -4.57 13.89 -29.81
C ASN A 74 -4.86 12.86 -30.90
N GLU A 75 -4.50 13.20 -32.12
CA GLU A 75 -4.67 12.38 -33.30
C GLU A 75 -3.34 11.91 -33.87
N ARG A 76 -3.39 10.80 -34.57
CA ARG A 76 -2.25 10.25 -35.29
C ARG A 76 -2.57 10.20 -36.76
N CYS A 77 -1.71 10.85 -37.55
CA CYS A 77 -1.80 10.81 -39.00
C CYS A 77 -1.49 9.40 -39.56
N ARG A 78 -2.32 8.95 -40.46
CA ARG A 78 -2.17 7.71 -41.22
C ARG A 78 -2.17 7.99 -42.73
N ASN A 79 -1.02 7.81 -43.38
CA ASN A 79 -0.88 7.96 -44.81
C ASN A 79 -1.64 6.85 -45.55
N THR A 80 -2.27 7.23 -46.63
CA THR A 80 -2.92 6.31 -47.62
C THR A 80 -2.59 6.78 -49.01
N VAL A 81 -2.84 5.93 -50.02
CA VAL A 81 -2.55 6.28 -51.43
C VAL A 81 -3.44 7.46 -51.85
N GLY A 82 -2.80 8.60 -52.13
CA GLY A 82 -3.44 9.84 -52.59
C GLY A 82 -4.12 10.69 -51.52
N SER A 83 -3.94 10.37 -50.25
CA SER A 83 -4.52 11.12 -49.14
C SER A 83 -4.04 10.61 -47.80
N PHE A 84 -4.53 11.17 -46.70
CA PHE A 84 -4.33 10.72 -45.32
C PHE A 84 -5.65 10.71 -44.56
N TYR A 85 -5.63 10.07 -43.40
CA TYR A 85 -6.66 10.23 -42.37
C TYR A 85 -6.05 10.32 -40.99
N CYS A 86 -6.82 10.85 -40.06
CA CYS A 86 -6.42 10.93 -38.66
C CYS A 86 -7.21 9.90 -37.86
N ASP A 87 -6.51 9.13 -37.02
CA ASP A 87 -7.10 8.25 -35.99
C ASP A 87 -6.66 8.74 -34.60
N CYS A 88 -7.39 8.36 -33.53
CA CYS A 88 -7.00 8.77 -32.19
C CYS A 88 -5.66 8.17 -31.80
N ALA A 89 -4.83 8.98 -31.13
CA ALA A 89 -3.58 8.52 -30.52
C ALA A 89 -3.87 7.50 -29.41
N ASN A 90 -2.83 6.76 -28.98
CA ASN A 90 -2.97 5.85 -27.86
C ASN A 90 -3.40 6.62 -26.61
N GLY A 91 -4.30 6.06 -25.81
CA GLY A 91 -4.88 6.71 -24.64
C GLY A 91 -6.07 7.64 -24.94
N TYR A 92 -6.44 7.79 -26.22
CA TYR A 92 -7.60 8.58 -26.64
C TYR A 92 -8.62 7.74 -27.41
N GLN A 93 -9.88 8.12 -27.31
CA GLN A 93 -10.98 7.47 -28.00
C GLN A 93 -11.83 8.48 -28.77
N GLN A 94 -12.52 8.00 -29.79
CA GLN A 94 -13.41 8.82 -30.58
C GLN A 94 -14.63 9.25 -29.77
N SER A 95 -14.94 10.56 -29.75
CA SER A 95 -16.12 11.08 -29.09
C SER A 95 -17.41 10.51 -29.68
N PRO A 96 -18.32 9.96 -28.87
CA PRO A 96 -19.59 9.42 -29.37
C PRO A 96 -20.46 10.52 -30.01
N GLY A 97 -20.84 10.34 -31.28
CA GLY A 97 -21.85 11.18 -31.95
C GLY A 97 -21.34 12.44 -32.64
N SER A 98 -20.05 12.72 -32.69
CA SER A 98 -19.49 13.75 -33.55
C SER A 98 -19.28 13.22 -34.97
N GLY A 99 -19.75 13.92 -35.98
CA GLY A 99 -19.53 13.58 -37.38
C GLY A 99 -18.08 13.83 -37.84
N ARG A 100 -17.22 14.33 -36.99
CA ARG A 100 -15.78 14.52 -37.13
C ARG A 100 -15.06 13.67 -36.09
N VAL A 101 -13.86 13.26 -36.40
CA VAL A 101 -13.00 12.56 -35.43
C VAL A 101 -12.56 13.57 -34.38
N ASP A 102 -13.19 13.50 -33.22
CA ASP A 102 -12.83 14.28 -32.03
C ASP A 102 -12.26 13.28 -31.02
N CYS A 103 -10.97 13.33 -30.77
CA CYS A 103 -10.28 12.40 -29.88
C CYS A 103 -10.26 12.95 -28.46
N ILE A 104 -11.05 12.33 -27.60
CA ILE A 104 -11.12 12.61 -26.17
C ILE A 104 -10.31 11.61 -25.39
N ASP A 105 -9.83 12.02 -24.23
CA ASP A 105 -9.13 11.14 -23.29
C ASP A 105 -9.93 9.87 -22.99
N LEU A 106 -9.24 8.75 -22.94
CA LEU A 106 -9.80 7.46 -22.53
C LEU A 106 -9.66 7.36 -21.00
N ASP A 107 -10.77 7.35 -20.30
CA ASP A 107 -10.77 7.09 -18.85
C ASP A 107 -10.54 5.59 -18.59
N GLU A 108 -9.27 5.20 -18.39
CA GLU A 108 -8.91 3.82 -18.09
C GLU A 108 -9.36 3.39 -16.71
N CYS A 109 -9.58 4.34 -15.81
CA CYS A 109 -10.05 4.10 -14.43
C CYS A 109 -11.56 4.00 -14.31
N GLY A 110 -12.29 4.38 -15.36
CA GLY A 110 -13.75 4.44 -15.38
C GLY A 110 -14.44 3.08 -15.57
N PRO A 111 -15.76 3.02 -15.48
CA PRO A 111 -16.53 1.79 -15.73
C PRO A 111 -16.32 1.26 -17.14
N GLY A 112 -15.68 0.12 -17.27
CA GLY A 112 -15.30 -0.49 -18.55
C GLY A 112 -13.94 -0.05 -19.07
N GLY A 113 -13.20 0.73 -18.29
CA GLY A 113 -11.79 1.01 -18.50
C GLY A 113 -10.94 -0.25 -18.47
N ASN A 114 -9.70 -0.13 -18.84
CA ASN A 114 -8.77 -1.25 -18.95
C ASN A 114 -7.45 -0.93 -18.22
N ASP A 115 -7.56 -0.38 -17.01
CA ASP A 115 -6.40 -0.18 -16.17
C ASP A 115 -5.75 -1.52 -15.75
N GLN A 116 -4.47 -1.49 -15.50
CA GLN A 116 -3.68 -2.64 -15.07
C GLN A 116 -3.20 -2.45 -13.62
N CYS A 117 -3.83 -1.56 -12.85
CA CYS A 117 -3.47 -1.30 -11.48
C CYS A 117 -3.63 -2.55 -10.60
N HIS A 118 -2.74 -2.68 -9.64
CA HIS A 118 -2.84 -3.76 -8.66
C HIS A 118 -4.14 -3.63 -7.85
N LYS A 119 -4.71 -4.74 -7.38
CA LYS A 119 -5.93 -4.75 -6.54
C LYS A 119 -5.84 -3.87 -5.29
N ASN A 120 -4.62 -3.69 -4.76
CA ASN A 120 -4.31 -2.84 -3.62
C ASN A 120 -3.75 -1.48 -4.07
N ALA A 121 -4.08 -1.02 -5.27
CA ALA A 121 -3.75 0.29 -5.78
C ALA A 121 -5.01 1.06 -6.16
N ARG A 122 -4.85 2.36 -6.24
CA ARG A 122 -5.86 3.29 -6.76
C ARG A 122 -5.41 3.77 -8.14
N CYS A 123 -6.29 3.64 -9.11
CA CYS A 123 -6.12 4.21 -10.44
C CYS A 123 -6.43 5.71 -10.43
N HIS A 124 -5.60 6.48 -11.10
CA HIS A 124 -5.77 7.92 -11.35
C HIS A 124 -5.67 8.20 -12.84
N ASN A 125 -6.78 8.58 -13.46
CA ASN A 125 -6.81 8.92 -14.87
C ASN A 125 -6.09 10.25 -15.12
N THR A 126 -5.29 10.29 -16.20
CA THR A 126 -4.56 11.47 -16.66
C THR A 126 -4.74 11.63 -18.16
N ASP A 127 -4.39 12.78 -18.72
CA ASP A 127 -4.56 13.04 -20.15
C ASP A 127 -3.70 12.10 -21.01
N GLY A 128 -4.36 11.18 -21.73
CA GLY A 128 -3.76 10.18 -22.62
C GLY A 128 -3.15 8.95 -21.94
N THR A 129 -3.34 8.78 -20.62
CA THR A 129 -2.85 7.64 -19.87
C THR A 129 -3.43 7.62 -18.45
N TYR A 130 -2.99 6.68 -17.61
CA TYR A 130 -3.36 6.61 -16.19
C TYR A 130 -2.15 6.31 -15.32
N GLU A 131 -2.28 6.59 -14.04
CA GLU A 131 -1.29 6.28 -13.01
C GLU A 131 -1.90 5.38 -11.95
N CYS A 132 -1.10 4.47 -11.42
CA CYS A 132 -1.46 3.60 -10.32
C CYS A 132 -0.69 3.99 -9.06
N HIS A 133 -1.37 4.15 -7.94
CA HIS A 133 -0.75 4.42 -6.65
C HIS A 133 -1.18 3.37 -5.64
N CYS A 134 -0.22 2.72 -4.97
CA CYS A 134 -0.55 1.77 -3.92
C CYS A 134 -1.40 2.43 -2.83
N ASN A 135 -2.39 1.72 -2.31
CA ASN A 135 -3.19 2.16 -1.18
C ASN A 135 -2.32 2.29 0.08
N SER A 136 -2.83 3.03 1.07
CA SER A 136 -2.18 3.13 2.38
C SER A 136 -1.93 1.74 2.96
N GLY A 137 -0.77 1.53 3.59
CA GLY A 137 -0.32 0.23 4.09
C GLY A 137 0.36 -0.67 3.04
N TYR A 138 0.48 -0.21 1.81
CA TYR A 138 1.17 -0.94 0.74
C TYR A 138 2.25 -0.10 0.07
N ILE A 139 3.32 -0.73 -0.39
CA ILE A 139 4.43 -0.12 -1.12
C ILE A 139 4.62 -0.78 -2.48
N GLY A 140 5.04 0.03 -3.46
CA GLY A 140 5.30 -0.43 -4.82
C GLY A 140 5.09 0.66 -5.86
N ASP A 141 5.01 0.25 -7.12
CA ASP A 141 4.84 1.14 -8.29
C ASP A 141 3.36 1.33 -8.70
N GLY A 142 2.43 0.78 -7.92
CA GLY A 142 1.00 0.80 -8.23
C GLY A 142 0.52 -0.35 -9.12
N PHE A 143 1.39 -0.89 -9.98
CA PHE A 143 1.14 -2.12 -10.75
C PHE A 143 1.46 -3.37 -9.94
N THR A 144 2.39 -3.23 -9.01
CA THR A 144 2.72 -4.23 -7.99
C THR A 144 2.72 -3.52 -6.64
N CYS A 145 1.80 -3.89 -5.75
CA CYS A 145 1.71 -3.38 -4.39
C CYS A 145 1.85 -4.54 -3.42
N VAL A 146 2.85 -4.45 -2.55
CA VAL A 146 3.11 -5.41 -1.48
C VAL A 146 2.81 -4.77 -0.14
N ASP A 147 2.40 -5.58 0.81
CA ASP A 147 2.15 -5.13 2.17
C ASP A 147 3.41 -4.48 2.77
N PHE A 148 3.23 -3.35 3.44
CA PHE A 148 4.27 -2.68 4.20
C PHE A 148 4.23 -3.21 5.62
N ASP A 149 5.35 -3.78 6.09
CA ASP A 149 5.43 -4.35 7.43
C ASP A 149 5.82 -3.25 8.44
N GLU A 150 4.81 -2.63 9.05
CA GLU A 150 5.00 -1.55 10.00
C GLU A 150 5.70 -2.00 11.29
N CYS A 151 5.67 -3.30 11.59
CA CYS A 151 6.30 -3.84 12.77
C CYS A 151 7.82 -4.05 12.65
N LYS A 152 8.36 -4.07 11.41
CA LYS A 152 9.80 -4.17 11.15
C LYS A 152 10.50 -2.82 11.10
N GLU A 153 9.75 -1.77 10.79
CA GLU A 153 10.29 -0.41 10.74
C GLU A 153 10.42 0.17 12.15
N ASP A 154 11.24 1.20 12.28
CA ASP A 154 11.43 1.94 13.52
C ASP A 154 10.08 2.42 14.08
N GLN A 155 9.90 2.41 15.41
CA GLN A 155 8.68 2.80 16.16
C GLN A 155 8.03 4.14 15.75
N THR A 156 8.65 4.87 14.84
CA THR A 156 8.09 6.09 14.24
C THR A 156 6.89 5.85 13.33
N VAL A 157 6.64 4.61 12.93
CA VAL A 157 5.61 4.25 11.94
C VAL A 157 4.41 3.54 12.57
N ASN A 158 4.64 2.65 13.55
CA ASN A 158 3.56 1.82 14.09
C ASN A 158 2.83 2.37 15.33
N PHE A 159 3.39 3.33 16.06
CA PHE A 159 2.78 3.94 17.27
C PHE A 159 2.33 2.94 18.35
N CYS A 160 2.85 1.72 18.38
CA CYS A 160 2.58 0.77 19.45
C CYS A 160 3.30 1.19 20.72
N ASP A 161 2.67 0.93 21.88
CA ASP A 161 3.27 1.16 23.20
C ASP A 161 4.50 0.25 23.41
N GLU A 162 5.46 0.68 24.22
CA GLU A 162 6.63 -0.15 24.57
C GLU A 162 6.26 -1.46 25.28
N ASN A 163 5.09 -1.47 25.96
CA ASN A 163 4.52 -2.63 26.63
C ASN A 163 3.45 -3.33 25.78
N SER A 164 3.57 -3.28 24.45
CA SER A 164 2.68 -3.96 23.52
C SER A 164 3.44 -4.81 22.49
N TYR A 165 2.72 -5.75 21.88
CA TYR A 165 3.16 -6.46 20.69
C TYR A 165 2.59 -5.78 19.46
N CYS A 166 3.42 -5.61 18.44
CA CYS A 166 2.99 -5.23 17.10
C CYS A 166 2.76 -6.50 16.27
N ASP A 167 1.59 -6.60 15.63
CA ASP A 167 1.22 -7.67 14.70
C ASP A 167 0.93 -7.07 13.33
N ASN A 168 1.78 -7.38 12.35
CA ASN A 168 1.61 -6.93 10.98
C ASN A 168 0.45 -7.66 10.31
N THR A 169 -0.40 -6.92 9.63
CA THR A 169 -1.58 -7.43 8.91
C THR A 169 -1.59 -6.93 7.47
N ASP A 170 -2.39 -7.56 6.60
CA ASP A 170 -2.47 -7.14 5.19
C ASP A 170 -3.06 -5.72 5.08
N GLY A 171 -2.22 -4.74 4.78
CA GLY A 171 -2.56 -3.32 4.62
C GLY A 171 -2.54 -2.50 5.90
N GLY A 172 -1.89 -2.96 6.97
CA GLY A 172 -1.72 -2.24 8.23
C GLY A 172 -1.23 -3.11 9.37
N TRP A 173 -1.41 -2.66 10.61
CA TRP A 173 -0.93 -3.36 11.81
C TRP A 173 -1.92 -3.26 12.95
N ASN A 174 -1.76 -4.12 13.95
CA ASN A 174 -2.45 -4.05 15.22
C ASN A 174 -1.43 -4.03 16.37
N CYS A 175 -1.79 -3.34 17.45
CA CYS A 175 -1.04 -3.35 18.70
C CYS A 175 -1.88 -4.06 19.77
N GLU A 176 -1.26 -4.94 20.56
CA GLU A 176 -1.90 -5.63 21.68
C GLU A 176 -1.02 -5.52 22.90
N CYS A 177 -1.57 -5.07 24.05
CA CYS A 177 -0.82 -4.95 25.28
C CYS A 177 -0.26 -6.30 25.73
N MET A 178 0.97 -6.29 26.24
CA MET A 178 1.61 -7.47 26.82
C MET A 178 0.83 -7.95 28.06
N VAL A 179 1.05 -9.20 28.44
CA VAL A 179 0.50 -9.76 29.67
C VAL A 179 0.97 -8.92 30.86
N GLY A 180 0.04 -8.61 31.78
CA GLY A 180 0.28 -7.70 32.91
C GLY A 180 -0.06 -6.24 32.60
N PHE A 181 -0.41 -5.91 31.38
CA PHE A 181 -0.84 -4.57 30.97
C PHE A 181 -2.24 -4.60 30.35
N ARG A 182 -2.93 -3.45 30.44
CA ARG A 182 -4.26 -3.24 29.85
C ARG A 182 -4.32 -1.94 29.06
N GLY A 183 -5.02 -1.95 27.94
CA GLY A 183 -5.18 -0.78 27.07
C GLY A 183 -5.60 -1.17 25.66
N ASP A 184 -5.34 -0.24 24.73
CA ASP A 184 -5.67 -0.38 23.31
C ASP A 184 -4.45 -0.79 22.45
N GLY A 185 -3.32 -1.09 23.10
CA GLY A 185 -2.07 -1.43 22.46
C GLY A 185 -1.21 -0.22 22.09
N GLN A 186 -1.81 0.96 21.93
CA GLN A 186 -1.09 2.23 21.75
C GLN A 186 -0.82 2.92 23.10
N ASN A 187 -1.58 2.56 24.12
CA ASN A 187 -1.39 2.97 25.50
C ASN A 187 -1.65 1.74 26.37
N CYS A 188 -0.59 1.20 26.95
CA CYS A 188 -0.64 0.02 27.81
C CYS A 188 -0.27 0.41 29.24
N LEU A 189 -1.25 0.31 30.13
CA LEU A 189 -1.11 0.64 31.53
C LEU A 189 -0.95 -0.64 32.33
N ASP A 190 -0.07 -0.59 33.31
CA ASP A 190 0.11 -1.67 34.30
C ASP A 190 -1.22 -2.09 34.93
N ILE A 191 -1.40 -3.38 35.11
CA ILE A 191 -2.50 -3.97 35.86
C ILE A 191 -2.04 -4.10 37.31
N ASP A 192 -2.62 -3.32 38.22
CA ASP A 192 -2.38 -3.51 39.67
C ASP A 192 -3.22 -4.72 40.15
N GLU A 193 -2.60 -5.91 40.10
CA GLU A 193 -3.28 -7.15 40.49
C GLU A 193 -3.66 -7.16 41.95
N CYS A 194 -2.87 -6.48 42.77
CA CYS A 194 -3.15 -6.33 44.21
C CYS A 194 -4.42 -5.51 44.48
N HIS A 195 -4.61 -4.43 43.71
CA HIS A 195 -5.79 -3.58 43.80
C HIS A 195 -7.03 -4.25 43.20
N ASP A 196 -6.89 -4.82 42.03
CA ASP A 196 -7.99 -5.41 41.23
C ASP A 196 -8.42 -6.79 41.78
N LYS A 197 -7.66 -7.35 42.76
CA LYS A 197 -7.88 -8.66 43.33
C LYS A 197 -7.78 -9.81 42.34
N SER A 198 -6.97 -9.64 41.32
CA SER A 198 -6.63 -10.66 40.33
C SER A 198 -5.38 -11.46 40.68
N ASP A 199 -4.71 -11.05 41.78
CA ASP A 199 -3.60 -11.79 42.36
C ASP A 199 -4.00 -13.17 42.91
N ASN A 200 -3.04 -14.07 43.06
CA ASN A 200 -3.21 -15.38 43.64
C ASN A 200 -2.45 -15.55 44.97
N CYS A 201 -2.17 -14.42 45.65
CA CYS A 201 -1.46 -14.44 46.93
C CYS A 201 -2.26 -15.17 48.01
N ASN A 202 -1.55 -15.85 48.89
CA ASN A 202 -2.15 -16.47 50.06
C ASN A 202 -2.78 -15.43 51.01
N ILE A 203 -3.80 -15.80 51.75
CA ILE A 203 -4.46 -14.90 52.73
C ILE A 203 -3.49 -14.43 53.82
N TYR A 204 -2.38 -15.18 54.04
CA TYR A 204 -1.28 -14.84 54.94
C TYR A 204 -0.06 -14.30 54.19
N ALA A 205 -0.26 -13.73 53.00
CA ALA A 205 0.75 -13.04 52.21
C ALA A 205 0.39 -11.58 51.99
N LYS A 206 1.40 -10.78 51.70
CA LYS A 206 1.27 -9.41 51.23
C LYS A 206 1.49 -9.43 49.71
N CYS A 207 0.54 -8.91 48.93
CA CYS A 207 0.69 -8.67 47.51
C CYS A 207 1.53 -7.40 47.30
N LEU A 208 2.47 -7.46 46.34
CA LEU A 208 3.37 -6.39 45.93
C LEU A 208 3.22 -6.20 44.42
N ASN A 209 2.65 -5.08 43.99
CA ASN A 209 2.50 -4.76 42.57
C ASN A 209 3.84 -4.25 42.01
N PHE A 210 4.19 -4.72 40.83
CA PHE A 210 5.30 -4.25 40.00
C PHE A 210 4.80 -4.00 38.56
N GLU A 211 5.56 -3.28 37.78
CA GLU A 211 5.22 -3.02 36.38
C GLU A 211 5.17 -4.33 35.55
N GLY A 212 3.97 -4.67 35.07
CA GLY A 212 3.68 -5.86 34.27
C GLY A 212 3.58 -7.16 35.04
N THR A 213 3.59 -7.13 36.39
CA THR A 213 3.49 -8.33 37.21
C THR A 213 3.25 -7.98 38.70
N PHE A 214 3.07 -8.99 39.53
CA PHE A 214 3.02 -8.86 40.95
C PHE A 214 3.86 -9.95 41.65
N ASP A 215 4.15 -9.77 42.88
CA ASP A 215 4.80 -10.77 43.76
C ASP A 215 4.02 -10.91 45.06
N CYS A 216 4.18 -12.06 45.69
CA CYS A 216 3.54 -12.40 46.95
C CYS A 216 4.63 -12.66 48.03
N GLU A 217 4.55 -12.00 49.13
CA GLU A 217 5.48 -12.18 50.29
C GLU A 217 4.69 -12.67 51.48
N CYS A 218 5.07 -13.84 52.04
CA CYS A 218 4.42 -14.33 53.26
C CYS A 218 4.58 -13.35 54.39
N LEU A 219 3.53 -13.15 55.17
CA LEU A 219 3.54 -12.33 56.37
C LEU A 219 4.50 -12.92 57.44
N PRO A 220 5.04 -12.06 58.33
CA PRO A 220 5.82 -12.54 59.47
C PRO A 220 5.13 -13.68 60.22
N GLY A 221 5.84 -14.73 60.57
CA GLY A 221 5.33 -15.93 61.21
C GLY A 221 4.91 -17.03 60.19
N PHE A 222 5.03 -16.75 58.90
CA PHE A 222 4.75 -17.73 57.83
C PHE A 222 5.95 -17.86 56.89
N ASP A 223 6.14 -19.04 56.36
CA ASP A 223 7.19 -19.38 55.38
C ASP A 223 6.57 -20.02 54.12
N GLY A 224 7.15 -19.67 52.95
CA GLY A 224 6.69 -20.15 51.66
C GLY A 224 7.00 -19.18 50.53
N ASP A 225 6.34 -19.42 49.37
CA ASP A 225 6.52 -18.66 48.12
C ASP A 225 5.49 -17.50 47.96
N GLY A 226 4.74 -17.21 49.00
CA GLY A 226 3.69 -16.16 48.98
C GLY A 226 2.35 -16.64 48.39
N VAL A 227 2.35 -17.62 47.50
CA VAL A 227 1.12 -18.29 47.00
C VAL A 227 0.70 -19.38 47.99
N ILE A 228 1.68 -20.03 48.58
CA ILE A 228 1.53 -20.99 49.68
C ILE A 228 2.34 -20.47 50.88
N CYS A 229 1.67 -20.07 51.95
CA CYS A 229 2.30 -19.64 53.18
C CYS A 229 1.92 -20.60 54.30
N ASN A 230 2.91 -21.28 54.84
CA ASN A 230 2.77 -22.21 55.95
C ASN A 230 3.17 -21.52 57.27
N ASP A 231 2.45 -21.87 58.31
CA ASP A 231 2.83 -21.42 59.66
C ASP A 231 4.22 -21.90 60.05
N ILE A 232 5.03 -21.01 60.57
CA ILE A 232 6.33 -21.34 61.12
C ILE A 232 6.13 -21.87 62.55
N ASP A 233 6.54 -23.11 62.79
CA ASP A 233 6.61 -23.59 64.19
C ASP A 233 7.86 -23.04 64.86
N GLU A 234 7.66 -21.87 65.57
CA GLU A 234 8.78 -21.24 66.25
C GLU A 234 9.29 -22.07 67.44
N CYS A 235 8.45 -22.95 67.97
CA CYS A 235 8.84 -23.81 69.06
C CYS A 235 9.83 -24.89 68.60
N GLU A 236 9.64 -25.47 67.42
CA GLU A 236 10.58 -26.40 66.78
C GLU A 236 11.85 -25.68 66.30
N ASN A 237 11.69 -24.55 65.61
CA ASN A 237 12.82 -23.78 65.09
C ASN A 237 13.73 -23.24 66.19
N ALA A 238 13.22 -22.74 67.31
CA ALA A 238 13.99 -22.27 68.42
C ALA A 238 14.77 -23.38 69.08
N MET A 239 14.22 -24.60 69.16
CA MET A 239 14.93 -25.76 69.68
C MET A 239 16.10 -26.19 68.78
N SER A 240 16.00 -26.09 67.50
CA SER A 240 17.03 -26.46 66.55
C SER A 240 18.21 -25.49 66.51
N LEU A 241 17.98 -24.18 66.76
CA LEU A 241 19.01 -23.15 66.68
C LEU A 241 19.70 -22.84 67.99
N SER A 242 19.02 -22.92 69.13
CA SER A 242 19.54 -22.49 70.44
C SER A 242 19.42 -23.56 71.55
N GLY A 243 18.81 -24.70 71.28
CA GLY A 243 18.55 -25.74 72.26
C GLY A 243 17.49 -25.31 73.32
N THR A 244 16.84 -24.21 73.15
CA THR A 244 15.75 -23.70 73.98
C THR A 244 14.50 -23.50 73.11
N ASN A 245 13.35 -23.75 73.67
CA ASN A 245 12.03 -23.62 72.96
C ASN A 245 11.58 -22.18 72.72
N GLY A 246 12.50 -21.21 72.68
CA GLY A 246 12.15 -19.78 72.46
C GLY A 246 11.53 -19.12 73.70
N CYS A 247 11.21 -19.88 74.73
CA CYS A 247 10.56 -19.35 75.92
C CYS A 247 11.55 -19.33 77.09
N PRO A 248 11.38 -18.39 78.11
CA PRO A 248 12.15 -18.40 79.31
C PRO A 248 12.04 -19.70 80.12
N TYR A 249 12.97 -19.94 81.06
CA TYR A 249 12.92 -21.09 81.94
C TYR A 249 11.58 -21.27 82.64
N ASN A 250 11.15 -22.53 82.79
CA ASN A 250 9.87 -22.89 83.41
C ASN A 250 8.60 -22.55 82.59
N ASN A 251 8.78 -22.26 81.28
CA ASN A 251 7.70 -22.04 80.35
C ASN A 251 7.69 -23.10 79.25
N GLN A 252 6.51 -23.50 78.83
CA GLN A 252 6.28 -24.31 77.60
C GLN A 252 5.98 -23.36 76.43
N CYS A 253 6.62 -23.64 75.31
CA CYS A 253 6.26 -22.96 74.07
C CYS A 253 5.03 -23.61 73.46
N VAL A 254 4.08 -22.77 73.00
CA VAL A 254 2.86 -23.20 72.32
C VAL A 254 2.80 -22.48 71.00
N ASN A 255 2.98 -23.25 69.90
CA ASN A 255 2.85 -22.72 68.55
C ASN A 255 1.38 -22.39 68.25
N THR A 256 1.17 -21.24 67.59
CA THR A 256 -0.12 -20.79 67.10
C THR A 256 0.05 -20.21 65.68
N LEU A 257 -1.05 -20.01 64.99
CA LEU A 257 -1.02 -19.53 63.63
C LEU A 257 -0.37 -18.15 63.53
N GLY A 258 0.79 -18.06 62.87
CA GLY A 258 1.57 -16.83 62.64
C GLY A 258 2.34 -16.30 63.82
N THR A 259 2.40 -17.04 64.94
CA THR A 259 3.15 -16.63 66.13
C THR A 259 3.15 -17.74 67.20
N PHE A 260 3.87 -17.55 68.28
CA PHE A 260 3.83 -18.44 69.42
C PHE A 260 3.62 -17.67 70.72
N TYR A 261 3.28 -18.37 71.76
CA TYR A 261 3.27 -17.81 73.13
C TYR A 261 3.92 -18.78 74.12
N CYS A 262 4.31 -18.25 75.27
CA CYS A 262 4.89 -19.03 76.36
C CYS A 262 3.86 -19.24 77.45
N GLU A 263 3.57 -20.50 77.78
CA GLU A 263 2.70 -20.87 78.92
C GLU A 263 3.52 -21.38 80.10
N CYS A 264 3.15 -20.98 81.31
CA CYS A 264 3.85 -21.44 82.49
C CYS A 264 3.64 -22.95 82.64
N ASN A 265 4.73 -23.64 83.00
CA ASN A 265 4.64 -25.04 83.37
C ASN A 265 3.77 -25.24 84.64
N ASN A 266 3.18 -26.44 84.78
CA ASN A 266 2.39 -26.77 85.95
C ASN A 266 3.20 -26.53 87.27
N GLY A 267 2.60 -25.75 88.23
CA GLY A 267 3.24 -25.38 89.44
C GLY A 267 3.83 -23.95 89.50
N PHE A 268 3.60 -23.15 88.37
CA PHE A 268 4.02 -21.76 88.24
C PHE A 268 2.81 -20.85 87.94
N GLU A 269 2.73 -19.67 88.52
CA GLU A 269 1.65 -18.70 88.26
C GLU A 269 2.04 -17.61 87.24
N LYS A 270 1.04 -17.10 86.48
CA LYS A 270 1.16 -15.94 85.59
C LYS A 270 1.35 -14.65 86.31
N GLY A 271 2.53 -14.07 86.29
CA GLY A 271 2.79 -12.72 86.78
C GLY A 271 3.85 -11.98 85.98
N GLY A 272 3.82 -12.12 84.63
CA GLY A 272 4.84 -11.55 83.76
C GLY A 272 6.15 -12.34 83.67
N VAL A 273 6.44 -13.13 84.66
CA VAL A 273 7.48 -14.17 84.75
C VAL A 273 6.85 -15.35 85.48
N CYS A 274 7.06 -16.56 85.03
CA CYS A 274 6.57 -17.74 85.69
C CYS A 274 7.28 -17.91 87.02
N VAL A 275 6.61 -17.73 88.14
CA VAL A 275 7.14 -17.86 89.48
C VAL A 275 6.69 -19.20 90.05
N ASP A 276 7.64 -19.91 90.70
CA ASP A 276 7.38 -21.18 91.36
C ASP A 276 6.44 -20.92 92.54
N ILE A 277 5.29 -21.54 92.59
CA ILE A 277 4.33 -21.46 93.69
C ILE A 277 4.50 -22.64 94.56
N GLY A 278 5.70 -22.95 94.98
CA GLY A 278 6.09 -24.06 95.88
C GLY A 278 4.91 -24.76 96.54
N ASN A 279 4.87 -26.07 96.35
CA ASN A 279 3.94 -26.90 97.12
C ASN A 279 4.41 -26.88 98.60
N ASP A 280 3.70 -26.14 99.46
CA ASP A 280 3.71 -26.35 100.86
C ASP A 280 2.96 -27.62 101.24
#